data_93668f049d599af055efa6c8100d0d70
#
_entry.id   93668f049d599af055efa6c8100d0d70
#
_cell.length_a   1.000
_cell.length_b   1.000
_cell.length_c   1.000
_cell.angle_alpha   90.00
_cell.angle_beta   90.00
_cell.angle_gamma   90.00
#
_symmetry.space_group_name_H-M   'P 1'
#
loop_
_entity.id
_entity.type
_entity.pdbx_description
1 polymer ?
#
loop_
_entity_poly.entity_id
_entity_poly.type
_entity_poly.pdbx_seq_one_letter_code
_entity_poly.pdbx_strand_id
1 'polypeptide(L)'
;MSTLTKFSAIPYTGPAPTNREPYIPVGVAIADARGDVIAKSLQYPAMIQETGQDMASFIVDKDNIVDVLRTLKESAELAFTMPLDLFAVDYPRREKRFDVIYQLYSLKNNERVRLKVRVGEDEAIPTGTGIYKGLNWYEREVFDMYGVVFDGHPNLRRILTHEAFQGHALRKDYDPAQRWLLTEKDVAKITPVIDPRF
;
A
#
# COMPACT_ATOMS: atom_id res chain seq x y z
N MET A 1 -28.96 -11.01 -35.20
CA MET A 1 -29.29 -9.89 -34.28
C MET A 1 -29.32 -10.47 -32.88
N SER A 2 -28.25 -10.29 -32.14
CA SER A 2 -28.12 -10.81 -30.78
C SER A 2 -28.51 -9.71 -29.78
N THR A 3 -29.59 -9.97 -29.05
CA THR A 3 -30.12 -9.09 -28.00
C THR A 3 -29.19 -9.18 -26.79
N LEU A 4 -28.33 -8.20 -26.61
CA LEU A 4 -27.58 -7.99 -25.38
C LEU A 4 -28.55 -7.63 -24.26
N THR A 5 -28.76 -8.56 -23.35
CA THR A 5 -29.54 -8.34 -22.12
C THR A 5 -28.79 -7.31 -21.27
N LYS A 6 -29.41 -6.13 -21.11
CA LYS A 6 -28.93 -5.11 -20.18
C LYS A 6 -29.05 -5.66 -18.76
N PHE A 7 -27.93 -5.96 -18.13
CA PHE A 7 -27.91 -6.13 -16.68
C PHE A 7 -28.14 -4.78 -16.03
N SER A 8 -29.34 -4.57 -15.50
CA SER A 8 -29.62 -3.44 -14.62
C SER A 8 -28.86 -3.68 -13.31
N ALA A 9 -28.01 -2.73 -12.93
CA ALA A 9 -27.41 -2.74 -11.61
C ALA A 9 -28.51 -2.78 -10.56
N ILE A 10 -28.49 -3.78 -9.69
CA ILE A 10 -29.37 -3.80 -8.51
C ILE A 10 -28.86 -2.71 -7.58
N PRO A 11 -29.65 -1.66 -7.30
CA PRO A 11 -29.20 -0.63 -6.38
C PRO A 11 -29.01 -1.27 -5.00
N TYR A 12 -27.84 -1.04 -4.39
CA TYR A 12 -27.58 -1.44 -3.02
C TYR A 12 -28.53 -0.67 -2.09
N THR A 13 -29.53 -1.36 -1.52
CA THR A 13 -30.53 -0.80 -0.59
C THR A 13 -30.16 -1.03 0.87
N GLY A 14 -28.91 -1.39 1.17
CA GLY A 14 -28.44 -1.54 2.53
C GLY A 14 -28.36 -0.18 3.24
N PRO A 15 -28.43 -0.15 4.58
CA PRO A 15 -28.24 1.06 5.35
C PRO A 15 -26.86 1.63 5.03
N ALA A 16 -26.79 2.98 4.86
CA ALA A 16 -25.51 3.67 4.66
C ALA A 16 -24.51 3.16 5.71
N PRO A 17 -23.25 2.90 5.33
CA PRO A 17 -22.27 2.41 6.29
C PRO A 17 -22.20 3.40 7.44
N THR A 18 -22.75 2.99 8.58
CA THR A 18 -22.64 3.74 9.82
C THR A 18 -21.16 3.99 10.07
N ASN A 19 -20.87 5.18 10.53
CA ASN A 19 -19.54 5.65 10.91
C ASN A 19 -18.95 4.70 11.97
N ARG A 20 -18.48 3.53 11.53
CA ARG A 20 -17.72 2.64 12.40
C ARG A 20 -16.38 3.32 12.55
N GLU A 21 -16.16 3.91 13.72
CA GLU A 21 -14.80 4.10 14.18
C GLU A 21 -14.02 2.82 13.87
N PRO A 22 -12.75 2.94 13.41
CA PRO A 22 -11.99 1.74 13.13
C PRO A 22 -12.15 0.80 14.33
N TYR A 23 -12.61 -0.41 14.06
CA TYR A 23 -12.70 -1.46 15.07
C TYR A 23 -11.30 -1.60 15.66
N ILE A 24 -11.12 -1.06 16.86
CA ILE A 24 -9.96 -1.36 17.69
C ILE A 24 -10.36 -2.64 18.39
N PRO A 25 -9.87 -3.81 17.97
CA PRO A 25 -10.17 -5.02 18.70
C PRO A 25 -9.67 -4.81 20.13
N VAL A 26 -10.59 -4.83 21.08
CA VAL A 26 -10.24 -4.97 22.50
C VAL A 26 -9.76 -6.41 22.66
N GLY A 27 -8.65 -6.72 22.05
CA GLY A 27 -7.96 -7.99 22.18
C GLY A 27 -6.93 -7.86 23.28
N VAL A 28 -6.87 -8.86 24.10
CA VAL A 28 -5.79 -9.08 25.08
C VAL A 28 -4.47 -8.72 24.40
N ALA A 29 -3.80 -7.70 24.90
CA ALA A 29 -2.46 -7.36 24.49
C ALA A 29 -1.60 -8.61 24.71
N ILE A 30 -1.36 -9.37 23.65
CA ILE A 30 -0.23 -10.29 23.64
C ILE A 30 0.95 -9.32 23.65
N ALA A 31 1.57 -9.17 24.82
CA ALA A 31 2.82 -8.44 24.95
C ALA A 31 3.80 -9.16 24.02
N ASP A 32 3.93 -8.64 22.81
CA ASP A 32 4.87 -9.15 21.85
C ASP A 32 6.25 -8.65 22.26
N ALA A 33 6.93 -9.49 23.06
CA ALA A 33 8.29 -9.23 23.54
C ALA A 33 9.25 -8.88 22.37
N ARG A 34 8.90 -9.33 21.16
CA ARG A 34 9.65 -9.03 19.93
C ARG A 34 9.34 -7.66 19.36
N GLY A 35 8.09 -7.19 19.45
CA GLY A 35 7.73 -5.83 19.10
C GLY A 35 8.53 -4.82 19.90
N ASP A 36 8.74 -5.07 21.19
CA ASP A 36 9.57 -4.23 22.05
C ASP A 36 11.05 -4.21 21.65
N VAL A 37 11.59 -5.35 21.22
CA VAL A 37 12.97 -5.44 20.71
C VAL A 37 13.12 -4.64 19.41
N ILE A 38 12.16 -4.79 18.48
CA ILE A 38 12.14 -4.04 17.22
C ILE A 38 12.03 -2.54 17.51
N ALA A 39 11.10 -2.14 18.38
CA ALA A 39 10.89 -0.74 18.75
C ALA A 39 12.15 -0.11 19.37
N LYS A 40 12.83 -0.83 20.27
CA LYS A 40 14.08 -0.36 20.88
C LYS A 40 15.23 -0.24 19.87
N SER A 41 15.29 -1.17 18.91
CA SER A 41 16.33 -1.17 17.88
C SER A 41 16.13 -0.03 16.87
N LEU A 42 14.88 0.36 16.61
CA LEU A 42 14.55 1.41 15.66
C LEU A 42 14.76 2.82 16.21
N GLN A 43 14.61 3.02 17.52
CA GLN A 43 14.83 4.31 18.24
C GLN A 43 14.22 5.56 17.60
N TYR A 44 13.13 5.43 16.82
CA TYR A 44 12.45 6.57 16.20
C TYR A 44 11.34 7.09 17.11
N PRO A 45 11.38 8.35 17.56
CA PRO A 45 10.43 8.90 18.54
C PRO A 45 9.00 9.05 18.03
N ALA A 46 8.80 9.00 16.72
CA ALA A 46 7.49 9.14 16.08
C ALA A 46 6.84 7.78 15.73
N MET A 47 7.44 6.66 16.15
CA MET A 47 6.92 5.34 15.86
C MET A 47 5.94 4.88 16.93
N ILE A 48 4.70 4.61 16.54
CA ILE A 48 3.66 4.12 17.42
C ILE A 48 3.50 2.62 17.18
N GLN A 49 3.74 1.81 18.21
CA GLN A 49 3.45 0.40 18.16
C GLN A 49 1.94 0.18 18.23
N GLU A 50 1.38 -0.50 17.24
CA GLU A 50 -0.01 -0.96 17.27
C GLU A 50 -0.07 -2.38 17.86
N THR A 51 -1.03 -2.63 18.74
CA THR A 51 -1.27 -3.97 19.23
C THR A 51 -1.94 -4.79 18.12
N GLY A 52 -1.18 -5.65 17.47
CA GLY A 52 -1.66 -6.60 16.45
C GLY A 52 -1.90 -7.98 17.06
N GLN A 53 -2.79 -8.76 16.44
CA GLN A 53 -3.06 -10.13 16.90
C GLN A 53 -2.07 -11.16 16.33
N ASP A 54 -1.42 -10.81 15.20
CA ASP A 54 -0.67 -11.77 14.37
C ASP A 54 0.80 -11.41 14.18
N MET A 55 1.16 -10.13 14.26
CA MET A 55 2.53 -9.65 14.08
C MET A 55 2.76 -8.27 14.68
N ALA A 56 4.03 -7.94 14.94
CA ALA A 56 4.44 -6.61 15.37
C ALA A 56 4.07 -5.57 14.29
N SER A 57 3.33 -4.54 14.69
CA SER A 57 2.84 -3.50 13.79
C SER A 57 3.20 -2.13 14.31
N PHE A 58 3.72 -1.27 13.43
CA PHE A 58 4.17 0.08 13.78
C PHE A 58 3.63 1.11 12.81
N ILE A 59 3.18 2.26 13.33
CA ILE A 59 2.91 3.44 12.53
C ILE A 59 4.20 4.25 12.46
N VAL A 60 4.63 4.53 11.23
CA VAL A 60 5.87 5.25 10.94
C VAL A 60 5.54 6.51 10.18
N ASP A 61 6.19 7.62 10.52
CA ASP A 61 6.09 8.84 9.73
C ASP A 61 6.70 8.63 8.33
N LYS A 62 6.07 9.25 7.31
CA LYS A 62 6.51 9.11 5.91
C LYS A 62 7.98 9.51 5.70
N ASP A 63 8.44 10.53 6.41
CA ASP A 63 9.80 11.05 6.25
C ASP A 63 10.87 10.10 6.81
N ASN A 64 10.49 9.22 7.73
CA ASN A 64 11.37 8.25 8.39
C ASN A 64 11.33 6.85 7.76
N ILE A 65 10.41 6.59 6.82
CA ILE A 65 10.17 5.22 6.33
C ILE A 65 11.42 4.58 5.71
N VAL A 66 12.19 5.33 4.93
CA VAL A 66 13.39 4.82 4.25
C VAL A 66 14.47 4.40 5.27
N ASP A 67 14.66 5.20 6.31
CA ASP A 67 15.65 4.89 7.35
C ASP A 67 15.21 3.71 8.22
N VAL A 68 13.91 3.61 8.51
CA VAL A 68 13.33 2.44 9.20
C VAL A 68 13.51 1.18 8.36
N LEU A 69 13.19 1.22 7.05
CA LEU A 69 13.40 0.09 6.14
C LEU A 69 14.87 -0.33 6.08
N ARG A 70 15.80 0.64 6.03
CA ARG A 70 17.24 0.39 6.02
C ARG A 70 17.68 -0.27 7.31
N THR A 71 17.29 0.27 8.46
CA THR A 71 17.67 -0.27 9.78
C THR A 71 17.15 -1.70 9.95
N LEU A 72 15.90 -1.98 9.56
CA LEU A 72 15.32 -3.32 9.62
C LEU A 72 16.08 -4.33 8.76
N LYS A 73 16.55 -3.91 7.58
CA LYS A 73 17.29 -4.76 6.67
C LYS A 73 18.73 -5.01 7.10
N GLU A 74 19.43 -3.94 7.49
CA GLU A 74 20.89 -3.96 7.74
C GLU A 74 21.26 -4.42 9.14
N SER A 75 20.32 -4.31 10.11
CA SER A 75 20.55 -4.82 11.45
C SER A 75 20.77 -6.33 11.43
N ALA A 76 21.92 -6.78 11.88
CA ALA A 76 22.26 -8.19 11.98
C ALA A 76 21.35 -8.96 12.95
N GLU A 77 20.75 -8.28 13.92
CA GLU A 77 19.81 -8.85 14.89
C GLU A 77 18.43 -9.02 14.29
N LEU A 78 17.92 -7.99 13.59
CA LEU A 78 16.57 -7.96 13.02
C LEU A 78 16.50 -8.70 11.69
N ALA A 79 17.41 -8.42 10.77
CA ALA A 79 17.61 -9.09 9.48
C ALA A 79 16.31 -9.27 8.67
N PHE A 80 15.47 -8.24 8.56
CA PHE A 80 14.29 -8.25 7.70
C PHE A 80 14.71 -8.05 6.24
N THR A 81 15.16 -9.11 5.61
CA THR A 81 15.78 -9.05 4.27
C THR A 81 14.77 -9.16 3.13
N MET A 82 13.54 -9.61 3.41
CA MET A 82 12.55 -9.91 2.38
C MET A 82 11.30 -9.03 2.52
N PRO A 83 10.98 -8.17 1.52
CA PRO A 83 9.68 -7.56 1.44
C PRO A 83 8.66 -8.63 0.99
N LEU A 84 7.61 -8.84 1.78
CA LEU A 84 6.54 -9.77 1.44
C LEU A 84 5.49 -9.11 0.58
N ASP A 85 5.11 -7.88 0.96
CA ASP A 85 4.01 -7.17 0.32
C ASP A 85 4.08 -5.67 0.60
N LEU A 86 3.48 -4.88 -0.28
CA LEU A 86 3.18 -3.47 -0.09
C LEU A 86 1.82 -3.17 -0.70
N PHE A 87 0.90 -2.73 0.11
CA PHE A 87 -0.45 -2.39 -0.33
C PHE A 87 -0.99 -1.15 0.40
N ALA A 88 -2.09 -0.61 -0.07
CA ALA A 88 -2.73 0.54 0.57
C ALA A 88 -4.16 0.22 0.99
N VAL A 89 -4.65 0.95 1.99
CA VAL A 89 -6.06 0.96 2.41
C VAL A 89 -6.58 2.38 2.33
N ASP A 90 -7.72 2.56 1.66
CA ASP A 90 -8.36 3.85 1.48
C ASP A 90 -9.40 4.12 2.58
N TYR A 91 -9.25 5.26 3.27
CA TYR A 91 -10.14 5.78 4.29
C TYR A 91 -10.65 7.19 3.91
N PRO A 92 -11.65 7.31 3.02
CA PRO A 92 -12.03 8.59 2.38
C PRO A 92 -12.44 9.72 3.33
N ARG A 93 -12.71 9.40 4.61
CA ARG A 93 -13.15 10.39 5.61
C ARG A 93 -12.04 10.87 6.53
N ARG A 94 -10.80 10.40 6.33
CA ARG A 94 -9.64 10.82 7.12
C ARG A 94 -8.87 11.91 6.39
N GLU A 95 -8.24 12.80 7.14
CA GLU A 95 -7.29 13.76 6.61
C GLU A 95 -6.11 13.04 5.96
N LYS A 96 -5.49 12.10 6.68
CA LYS A 96 -4.54 11.13 6.13
C LYS A 96 -5.33 9.97 5.54
N ARG A 97 -5.70 10.12 4.27
CA ARG A 97 -6.64 9.24 3.57
C ARG A 97 -6.14 7.81 3.43
N PHE A 98 -4.85 7.64 3.12
CA PHE A 98 -4.30 6.32 2.80
C PHE A 98 -3.41 5.81 3.93
N ASP A 99 -3.63 4.54 4.33
CA ASP A 99 -2.67 3.77 5.10
C ASP A 99 -1.88 2.91 4.10
N VAL A 100 -0.59 3.22 3.88
CA VAL A 100 0.32 2.42 3.04
C VAL A 100 1.06 1.46 3.95
N ILE A 101 0.96 0.16 3.66
CA ILE A 101 1.34 -0.91 4.55
C ILE A 101 2.46 -1.73 3.93
N TYR A 102 3.62 -1.73 4.56
CA TYR A 102 4.77 -2.56 4.21
C TYR A 102 4.77 -3.79 5.10
N GLN A 103 4.87 -4.97 4.52
CA GLN A 103 5.06 -6.21 5.23
C GLN A 103 6.45 -6.78 4.91
N LEU A 104 7.25 -6.97 5.95
CA LEU A 104 8.62 -7.48 5.83
C LEU A 104 8.77 -8.79 6.58
N TYR A 105 9.69 -9.60 6.12
CA TYR A 105 10.01 -10.90 6.70
C TYR A 105 11.50 -11.07 6.97
N SER A 106 11.81 -11.57 8.14
CA SER A 106 13.13 -12.01 8.53
C SER A 106 13.24 -13.53 8.39
N LEU A 107 13.96 -13.97 7.37
CA LEU A 107 14.25 -15.40 7.19
C LEU A 107 15.07 -15.96 8.34
N LYS A 108 15.97 -15.14 8.91
CA LYS A 108 16.84 -15.54 10.03
C LYS A 108 16.04 -15.83 11.29
N ASN A 109 15.08 -14.97 11.61
CA ASN A 109 14.33 -15.04 12.86
C ASN A 109 12.96 -15.70 12.70
N ASN A 110 12.53 -16.01 11.44
CA ASN A 110 11.20 -16.49 11.10
C ASN A 110 10.10 -15.55 11.63
N GLU A 111 10.28 -14.25 11.42
CA GLU A 111 9.42 -13.20 11.95
C GLU A 111 8.89 -12.29 10.86
N ARG A 112 7.74 -11.71 11.11
CA ARG A 112 7.11 -10.69 10.25
C ARG A 112 6.96 -9.39 11.02
N VAL A 113 7.09 -8.28 10.29
CA VAL A 113 6.79 -6.94 10.80
C VAL A 113 5.93 -6.20 9.80
N ARG A 114 5.01 -5.41 10.31
CA ARG A 114 4.16 -4.51 9.53
C ARG A 114 4.50 -3.07 9.87
N LEU A 115 4.80 -2.29 8.84
CA LEU A 115 4.95 -0.86 8.96
C LEU A 115 3.79 -0.19 8.25
N LYS A 116 3.20 0.81 8.85
CA LYS A 116 2.08 1.55 8.33
C LYS A 116 2.45 3.03 8.21
N VAL A 117 2.36 3.58 7.01
CA VAL A 117 2.58 5.00 6.72
C VAL A 117 1.25 5.63 6.37
N ARG A 118 0.88 6.71 7.06
CA ARG A 118 -0.36 7.44 6.81
C ARG A 118 -0.10 8.67 5.99
N VAL A 119 -0.78 8.79 4.84
CA VAL A 119 -0.60 9.93 3.92
C VAL A 119 -1.93 10.46 3.41
N GLY A 120 -1.96 11.76 3.14
CA GLY A 120 -3.04 12.42 2.43
C GLY A 120 -3.00 12.20 0.92
N GLU A 121 -3.96 12.76 0.20
CA GLU A 121 -4.04 12.60 -1.27
C GLU A 121 -2.89 13.29 -2.00
N ASP A 122 -2.45 14.43 -1.48
CA ASP A 122 -1.41 15.27 -2.11
C ASP A 122 -0.01 15.04 -1.49
N GLU A 123 0.13 13.98 -0.69
CA GLU A 123 1.40 13.66 -0.05
C GLU A 123 2.11 12.51 -0.78
N ALA A 124 3.42 12.67 -0.96
CA ALA A 124 4.28 11.61 -1.48
C ALA A 124 5.02 10.90 -0.34
N ILE A 125 5.34 9.62 -0.57
CA ILE A 125 6.18 8.80 0.30
C ILE A 125 7.53 8.62 -0.39
N PRO A 126 8.66 8.78 0.30
CA PRO A 126 9.96 8.45 -0.27
C PRO A 126 10.03 6.97 -0.67
N THR A 127 10.52 6.66 -1.88
CA THR A 127 10.60 5.29 -2.39
C THR A 127 11.50 4.40 -1.55
N GLY A 128 11.06 3.17 -1.28
CA GLY A 128 11.86 2.12 -0.64
C GLY A 128 12.68 1.28 -1.63
N THR A 129 12.60 1.55 -2.95
CA THR A 129 13.26 0.74 -4.00
C THR A 129 14.78 0.70 -3.88
N GLY A 130 15.39 1.75 -3.33
CA GLY A 130 16.82 1.77 -3.02
C GLY A 130 17.24 0.79 -1.93
N ILE A 131 16.31 0.41 -1.05
CA ILE A 131 16.54 -0.56 0.02
C ILE A 131 16.14 -1.96 -0.43
N TYR A 132 14.94 -2.11 -0.97
CA TYR A 132 14.42 -3.39 -1.47
C TYR A 132 14.01 -3.24 -2.93
N LYS A 133 14.77 -3.83 -3.84
CA LYS A 133 14.47 -3.75 -5.29
C LYS A 133 13.07 -4.32 -5.63
N GLY A 134 12.60 -5.30 -4.87
CA GLY A 134 11.28 -5.89 -5.05
C GLY A 134 10.12 -4.91 -4.84
N LEU A 135 10.31 -3.83 -4.08
CA LEU A 135 9.28 -2.81 -3.87
C LEU A 135 8.93 -2.04 -5.15
N ASN A 136 9.78 -2.07 -6.19
CA ASN A 136 9.52 -1.37 -7.44
C ASN A 136 8.13 -1.67 -8.02
N TRP A 137 7.75 -2.93 -8.08
CA TRP A 137 6.47 -3.35 -8.66
C TRP A 137 5.31 -3.07 -7.71
N TYR A 138 5.49 -3.30 -6.43
CA TYR A 138 4.47 -3.02 -5.42
C TYR A 138 4.15 -1.53 -5.30
N GLU A 139 5.16 -0.65 -5.34
CA GLU A 139 4.97 0.80 -5.32
C GLU A 139 4.20 1.27 -6.56
N ARG A 140 4.49 0.70 -7.74
CA ARG A 140 3.74 0.97 -8.98
C ARG A 140 2.30 0.47 -8.89
N GLU A 141 2.05 -0.67 -8.26
CA GLU A 141 0.69 -1.18 -8.04
C GLU A 141 -0.10 -0.25 -7.12
N VAL A 142 0.48 0.18 -6.01
CA VAL A 142 -0.15 1.13 -5.08
C VAL A 142 -0.41 2.48 -5.77
N PHE A 143 0.52 2.97 -6.57
CA PHE A 143 0.33 4.16 -7.39
C PHE A 143 -0.83 3.97 -8.38
N ASP A 144 -0.88 2.86 -9.10
CA ASP A 144 -1.90 2.59 -10.11
C ASP A 144 -3.30 2.48 -9.49
N MET A 145 -3.43 1.75 -8.39
CA MET A 145 -4.71 1.44 -7.77
C MET A 145 -5.25 2.54 -6.86
N TYR A 146 -4.39 3.33 -6.22
CA TYR A 146 -4.79 4.35 -5.24
C TYR A 146 -4.32 5.76 -5.57
N GLY A 147 -3.32 5.93 -6.44
CA GLY A 147 -2.74 7.22 -6.79
C GLY A 147 -1.74 7.76 -5.76
N VAL A 148 -1.25 6.92 -4.85
CA VAL A 148 -0.19 7.33 -3.92
C VAL A 148 1.12 7.48 -4.67
N VAL A 149 1.76 8.64 -4.54
CA VAL A 149 3.02 8.95 -5.23
C VAL A 149 4.21 8.50 -4.38
N PHE A 150 5.17 7.83 -5.03
CA PHE A 150 6.44 7.46 -4.40
C PHE A 150 7.57 8.33 -4.96
N ASP A 151 8.05 9.26 -4.13
CA ASP A 151 9.11 10.19 -4.52
C ASP A 151 10.46 9.48 -4.70
N GLY A 152 11.14 9.81 -5.80
CA GLY A 152 12.41 9.17 -6.17
C GLY A 152 12.27 7.76 -6.75
N HIS A 153 11.05 7.27 -7.04
CA HIS A 153 10.87 5.98 -7.71
C HIS A 153 11.43 6.02 -9.15
N PRO A 154 12.25 5.04 -9.57
CA PRO A 154 12.95 5.10 -10.84
C PRO A 154 12.05 5.06 -12.07
N ASN A 155 10.83 4.51 -11.96
CA ASN A 155 9.90 4.35 -13.07
C ASN A 155 8.45 4.23 -12.57
N LEU A 156 7.91 5.30 -11.98
CA LEU A 156 6.54 5.32 -11.42
C LEU A 156 5.50 5.43 -12.54
N ARG A 157 5.07 4.31 -13.08
CA ARG A 157 4.03 4.20 -14.12
C ARG A 157 3.01 3.14 -13.72
N ARG A 158 1.82 3.22 -14.29
CA ARG A 158 0.78 2.20 -14.11
C ARG A 158 1.31 0.81 -14.50
N ILE A 159 0.83 -0.23 -13.84
CA ILE A 159 1.27 -1.61 -14.06
C ILE A 159 0.10 -2.57 -14.35
N LEU A 160 -1.05 -2.35 -13.74
CA LEU A 160 -2.24 -3.19 -13.89
C LEU A 160 -3.27 -2.59 -14.84
N THR A 161 -3.36 -1.25 -14.87
CA THR A 161 -4.27 -0.55 -15.78
C THR A 161 -3.51 0.07 -16.93
N HIS A 162 -4.17 0.31 -18.05
CA HIS A 162 -3.55 0.96 -19.20
C HIS A 162 -3.37 2.48 -18.99
N GLU A 163 -2.47 3.10 -19.73
CA GLU A 163 -2.11 4.52 -19.55
C GLU A 163 -3.29 5.49 -19.74
N ALA A 164 -4.26 5.13 -20.60
CA ALA A 164 -5.46 5.93 -20.84
C ALA A 164 -6.54 5.75 -19.75
N PHE A 165 -6.33 4.86 -18.77
CA PHE A 165 -7.28 4.66 -17.68
C PHE A 165 -7.33 5.90 -16.79
N GLN A 166 -8.55 6.39 -16.50
CA GLN A 166 -8.75 7.57 -15.66
C GLN A 166 -9.17 7.19 -14.25
N GLY A 167 -8.52 7.82 -13.27
CA GLY A 167 -8.75 7.54 -11.84
C GLY A 167 -7.94 6.36 -11.33
N HIS A 168 -8.35 5.85 -10.17
CA HIS A 168 -7.67 4.78 -9.45
C HIS A 168 -8.71 3.78 -8.95
N ALA A 169 -8.66 2.56 -9.46
CA ALA A 169 -9.75 1.59 -9.38
C ALA A 169 -10.09 1.09 -7.97
N LEU A 170 -9.15 1.16 -7.02
CA LEU A 170 -9.39 0.69 -5.65
C LEU A 170 -9.74 1.81 -4.66
N ARG A 171 -9.80 3.06 -5.11
CA ARG A 171 -10.35 4.14 -4.28
C ARG A 171 -11.82 3.91 -4.01
N LYS A 172 -12.29 4.22 -2.80
CA LYS A 172 -13.70 4.01 -2.38
C LYS A 172 -14.68 4.96 -3.05
N ASP A 173 -14.21 6.07 -3.60
CA ASP A 173 -14.98 7.05 -4.37
C ASP A 173 -14.94 6.79 -5.89
N TYR A 174 -14.21 5.75 -6.34
CA TYR A 174 -14.20 5.34 -7.73
C TYR A 174 -15.51 4.62 -8.08
N ASP A 175 -16.17 5.04 -9.17
CA ASP A 175 -17.39 4.40 -9.66
C ASP A 175 -17.06 3.11 -10.45
N PRO A 176 -17.35 1.91 -9.90
CA PRO A 176 -17.05 0.64 -10.57
C PRO A 176 -17.92 0.40 -11.81
N ALA A 177 -19.01 1.15 -12.00
CA ALA A 177 -19.83 1.08 -13.21
C ALA A 177 -19.16 1.77 -14.41
N GLN A 178 -18.18 2.62 -14.16
CA GLN A 178 -17.41 3.31 -15.19
C GLN A 178 -16.48 2.33 -15.90
N ARG A 179 -16.82 1.94 -17.12
CA ARG A 179 -16.01 1.03 -17.92
C ARG A 179 -15.12 1.80 -18.88
N TRP A 180 -13.83 1.68 -18.72
CA TRP A 180 -12.84 2.21 -19.65
C TRP A 180 -12.51 1.14 -20.69
N LEU A 181 -13.20 1.18 -21.83
CA LEU A 181 -12.88 0.32 -22.97
C LEU A 181 -11.74 0.98 -23.76
N LEU A 182 -10.70 0.20 -24.04
CA LEU A 182 -9.63 0.64 -24.93
C LEU A 182 -10.21 0.85 -26.33
N THR A 183 -10.03 2.06 -26.86
CA THR A 183 -10.31 2.37 -28.27
C THR A 183 -9.05 2.08 -29.11
N GLU A 184 -9.22 1.96 -30.43
CA GLU A 184 -8.04 1.79 -31.33
C GLU A 184 -7.02 2.93 -31.18
N LYS A 185 -7.48 4.14 -30.86
CA LYS A 185 -6.62 5.29 -30.58
C LYS A 185 -5.83 5.15 -29.28
N ASP A 186 -6.41 4.50 -28.27
CA ASP A 186 -5.74 4.25 -27.00
C ASP A 186 -4.71 3.14 -27.14
N VAL A 187 -5.02 2.09 -27.93
CA VAL A 187 -4.07 1.02 -28.25
C VAL A 187 -2.84 1.56 -28.97
N ALA A 188 -3.02 2.53 -29.87
CA ALA A 188 -1.91 3.18 -30.58
C ALA A 188 -1.01 4.01 -29.67
N LYS A 189 -1.48 4.45 -28.49
CA LYS A 189 -0.70 5.20 -27.49
C LYS A 189 0.03 4.31 -26.50
N ILE A 190 -0.40 3.06 -26.36
CA ILE A 190 0.24 2.09 -25.49
C ILE A 190 1.53 1.67 -26.20
N THR A 191 2.59 2.40 -25.93
CA THR A 191 3.93 2.01 -26.37
C THR A 191 4.28 0.70 -25.69
N PRO A 192 4.66 -0.36 -26.42
CA PRO A 192 5.13 -1.59 -25.81
C PRO A 192 6.34 -1.24 -24.93
N VAL A 193 6.14 -1.31 -23.63
CA VAL A 193 7.17 -0.98 -22.66
C VAL A 193 8.06 -2.20 -22.49
N ILE A 194 8.91 -2.43 -23.45
CA ILE A 194 10.12 -3.20 -23.22
C ILE A 194 11.13 -2.21 -22.68
N ASP A 195 11.18 -2.01 -21.38
CA ASP A 195 12.28 -1.28 -20.76
C ASP A 195 13.51 -2.20 -20.81
N PRO A 196 14.57 -1.84 -21.57
CA PRO A 196 15.74 -2.71 -21.71
C PRO A 196 16.53 -2.91 -20.41
N ARG A 197 16.06 -2.32 -19.31
CA ARG A 197 16.68 -2.41 -17.98
C ARG A 197 16.05 -3.49 -17.09
N PHE A 198 15.04 -4.23 -17.61
CA PHE A 198 14.39 -5.35 -16.94
C PHE A 198 14.42 -6.59 -17.80
#